data_06ca27501f074d287f41d118f68ba055
#
_entry.id   06ca27501f074d287f41d118f68ba055
#
_cell.length_a   1.000
_cell.length_b   1.000
_cell.length_c   1.000
_cell.angle_alpha   90.00
_cell.angle_beta   90.00
_cell.angle_gamma   90.00
#
_symmetry.space_group_name_H-M   'P 1'
#
loop_
_entity.id
_entity.type
_entity.pdbx_description
1 polymer ?
#
loop_
_entity_poly.entity_id
_entity_poly.type
_entity_poly.pdbx_seq_one_letter_code
_entity_poly.pdbx_strand_id
1 'polypeptide(L)'
;VIMFWQNMRMREVFSDNRKKISGINAQLQDSLAGMRVVKSFANEETERSKFRASNNRYLSSKENMYHAMGVYTATYGLLSGVLYVIVVLLGGWLVAQGQLQAVDMATFALYISLFCTPLETLVNSAEMYQKAIAGFKRMDEVLSTAPDIQDKPGATDLQVTAGAVDYHDVCFNYEDVELGEGDAEERPVIDHMNLSIKPGQTIALVGPSGGGKSTTCSLLPRFYDVAAGSISIDGQDVRDVTQQSLRRAIGLVQQDVYLFDGTIGENIAYGKPGATAEEIAGAARRANIDAFIESLPQGYDTVVGERGSRLSGGQKQRVAIARVFLKNPKILILDEATSALDNESEEAVQESLEELARGRTTIIIAHR
;
A
#
# COMPACT_ATOMS: atom_id res chain seq x y z
N VAL A 1 -29.28 -9.85 -33.88
CA VAL A 1 -28.37 -11.01 -33.86
C VAL A 1 -26.95 -10.57 -34.25
N ILE A 2 -26.74 -9.94 -35.44
CA ILE A 2 -25.40 -9.52 -35.92
C ILE A 2 -24.70 -8.58 -34.91
N MET A 3 -25.39 -7.53 -34.46
CA MET A 3 -24.87 -6.55 -33.52
C MET A 3 -24.53 -7.19 -32.13
N PHE A 4 -25.33 -8.16 -31.68
CA PHE A 4 -25.07 -8.89 -30.46
C PHE A 4 -23.79 -9.72 -30.54
N TRP A 5 -23.59 -10.44 -31.63
CA TRP A 5 -22.38 -11.22 -31.85
C TRP A 5 -21.13 -10.34 -31.99
N GLN A 6 -21.23 -9.21 -32.70
CA GLN A 6 -20.13 -8.23 -32.77
C GLN A 6 -19.80 -7.61 -31.42
N ASN A 7 -20.79 -7.34 -30.58
CA ASN A 7 -20.56 -6.81 -29.23
C ASN A 7 -19.82 -7.82 -28.34
N MET A 8 -20.16 -9.12 -28.42
CA MET A 8 -19.41 -10.16 -27.70
C MET A 8 -17.94 -10.19 -28.15
N ARG A 9 -17.69 -10.18 -29.47
CA ARG A 9 -16.33 -10.16 -30.01
C ARG A 9 -15.56 -8.90 -29.59
N MET A 10 -16.20 -7.74 -29.57
CA MET A 10 -15.59 -6.51 -29.05
C MET A 10 -15.16 -6.65 -27.60
N ARG A 11 -16.01 -7.21 -26.73
CA ARG A 11 -15.67 -7.42 -25.31
C ARG A 11 -14.40 -8.26 -25.14
N GLU A 12 -14.23 -9.33 -25.89
CA GLU A 12 -13.03 -10.19 -25.86
C GLU A 12 -11.78 -9.40 -26.27
N VAL A 13 -11.84 -8.68 -27.40
CA VAL A 13 -10.71 -7.91 -27.92
C VAL A 13 -10.32 -6.76 -26.98
N PHE A 14 -11.30 -6.07 -26.38
CA PHE A 14 -11.04 -5.04 -25.37
C PHE A 14 -10.43 -5.62 -24.08
N SER A 15 -10.88 -6.79 -23.65
CA SER A 15 -10.31 -7.48 -22.50
C SER A 15 -8.86 -7.89 -22.73
N ASP A 16 -8.54 -8.46 -23.91
CA ASP A 16 -7.18 -8.81 -24.31
C ASP A 16 -6.26 -7.57 -24.35
N ASN A 17 -6.74 -6.46 -24.94
CA ASN A 17 -5.99 -5.22 -24.98
C ASN A 17 -5.68 -4.67 -23.57
N ARG A 18 -6.64 -4.74 -22.62
CA ARG A 18 -6.40 -4.33 -21.22
C ARG A 18 -5.34 -5.18 -20.53
N LYS A 19 -5.35 -6.50 -20.75
CA LYS A 19 -4.33 -7.40 -20.20
C LYS A 19 -2.93 -7.06 -20.74
N LYS A 20 -2.81 -6.74 -22.04
CA LYS A 20 -1.52 -6.42 -22.65
C LYS A 20 -0.97 -5.07 -22.22
N ILE A 21 -1.82 -4.04 -22.04
CA ILE A 21 -1.36 -2.76 -21.50
C ILE A 21 -0.95 -2.87 -20.02
N SER A 22 -1.67 -3.68 -19.23
CA SER A 22 -1.27 -3.99 -17.85
C SER A 22 0.11 -4.68 -17.81
N GLY A 23 0.36 -5.62 -18.72
CA GLY A 23 1.67 -6.29 -18.84
C GLY A 23 2.81 -5.33 -19.19
N ILE A 24 2.58 -4.36 -20.09
CA ILE A 24 3.58 -3.33 -20.42
C ILE A 24 3.87 -2.45 -19.19
N ASN A 25 2.82 -2.01 -18.49
CA ASN A 25 2.99 -1.15 -17.32
C ASN A 25 3.75 -1.86 -16.20
N ALA A 26 3.45 -3.13 -15.95
CA ALA A 26 4.20 -3.96 -14.97
C ALA A 26 5.67 -4.09 -15.35
N GLN A 27 5.96 -4.38 -16.64
CA GLN A 27 7.33 -4.47 -17.13
C GLN A 27 8.09 -3.14 -17.06
N LEU A 28 7.44 -2.03 -17.41
CA LEU A 28 8.03 -0.70 -17.27
C LEU A 28 8.36 -0.39 -15.80
N GLN A 29 7.44 -0.67 -14.91
CA GLN A 29 7.63 -0.46 -13.49
C GLN A 29 8.79 -1.28 -12.94
N ASP A 30 8.92 -2.54 -13.34
CA ASP A 30 10.00 -3.42 -12.96
C ASP A 30 11.36 -2.92 -13.50
N SER A 31 11.43 -2.61 -14.81
CA SER A 31 12.66 -2.09 -15.44
C SER A 31 13.09 -0.74 -14.85
N LEU A 32 12.14 0.16 -14.51
CA LEU A 32 12.44 1.45 -13.91
C LEU A 32 12.87 1.31 -12.44
N ALA A 33 12.21 0.45 -11.66
CA ALA A 33 12.62 0.16 -10.29
C ALA A 33 14.03 -0.47 -10.24
N GLY A 34 14.33 -1.37 -11.20
CA GLY A 34 15.62 -2.04 -11.35
C GLY A 34 16.68 -1.25 -12.14
N MET A 35 16.46 0.04 -12.47
CA MET A 35 17.33 0.79 -13.40
C MET A 35 18.79 0.83 -12.98
N ARG A 36 19.10 0.89 -11.68
CA ARG A 36 20.47 0.84 -11.18
C ARG A 36 21.16 -0.49 -11.54
N VAL A 37 20.41 -1.61 -11.43
CA VAL A 37 20.93 -2.94 -11.78
C VAL A 37 21.14 -3.02 -13.29
N VAL A 38 20.16 -2.60 -14.08
CA VAL A 38 20.29 -2.56 -15.56
C VAL A 38 21.53 -1.79 -15.98
N LYS A 39 21.78 -0.63 -15.39
CA LYS A 39 22.94 0.22 -15.66
C LYS A 39 24.25 -0.40 -15.20
N SER A 40 24.29 -1.01 -14.02
CA SER A 40 25.52 -1.62 -13.47
C SER A 40 25.99 -2.84 -14.29
N PHE A 41 25.06 -3.53 -14.94
CA PHE A 41 25.36 -4.67 -15.82
C PHE A 41 25.38 -4.32 -17.30
N ALA A 42 25.21 -3.05 -17.68
CA ALA A 42 25.16 -2.57 -19.08
C ALA A 42 24.15 -3.33 -19.95
N ASN A 43 22.99 -3.72 -19.38
CA ASN A 43 21.98 -4.55 -20.00
C ASN A 43 20.80 -3.75 -20.61
N GLU A 44 21.01 -2.48 -20.97
CA GLU A 44 19.95 -1.61 -21.50
C GLU A 44 19.33 -2.18 -22.78
N GLU A 45 20.12 -2.79 -23.66
CA GLU A 45 19.60 -3.33 -24.91
C GLU A 45 18.73 -4.57 -24.68
N THR A 46 19.05 -5.36 -23.65
CA THR A 46 18.21 -6.47 -23.21
C THR A 46 16.84 -5.98 -22.74
N GLU A 47 16.80 -4.95 -21.90
CA GLU A 47 15.54 -4.37 -21.41
C GLU A 47 14.76 -3.69 -22.55
N ARG A 48 15.42 -2.99 -23.45
CA ARG A 48 14.80 -2.45 -24.68
C ARG A 48 14.18 -3.53 -25.54
N SER A 49 14.86 -4.67 -25.72
CA SER A 49 14.33 -5.77 -26.52
C SER A 49 13.09 -6.39 -25.88
N LYS A 50 13.07 -6.58 -24.57
CA LYS A 50 11.89 -7.03 -23.81
C LYS A 50 10.72 -6.06 -23.98
N PHE A 51 10.99 -4.75 -23.82
CA PHE A 51 9.98 -3.72 -24.01
C PHE A 51 9.43 -3.70 -25.45
N ARG A 52 10.29 -3.77 -26.47
CA ARG A 52 9.87 -3.83 -27.87
C ARG A 52 8.97 -5.05 -28.14
N ALA A 53 9.33 -6.22 -27.60
CA ALA A 53 8.53 -7.42 -27.73
C ALA A 53 7.13 -7.28 -27.10
N SER A 54 7.04 -6.68 -25.92
CA SER A 54 5.77 -6.41 -25.23
C SER A 54 4.96 -5.33 -25.96
N ASN A 55 5.62 -4.28 -26.43
CA ASN A 55 4.98 -3.20 -27.19
C ASN A 55 4.43 -3.69 -28.54
N ASN A 56 5.14 -4.56 -29.25
CA ASN A 56 4.65 -5.14 -30.51
C ASN A 56 3.40 -6.01 -30.28
N ARG A 57 3.37 -6.78 -29.20
CA ARG A 57 2.18 -7.56 -28.80
C ARG A 57 0.98 -6.66 -28.47
N TYR A 58 1.24 -5.54 -27.79
CA TYR A 58 0.21 -4.54 -27.51
C TYR A 58 -0.27 -3.85 -28.80
N LEU A 59 0.66 -3.45 -29.68
CA LEU A 59 0.34 -2.81 -30.96
C LEU A 59 -0.58 -3.69 -31.79
N SER A 60 -0.23 -4.97 -31.96
CA SER A 60 -1.07 -5.94 -32.68
C SER A 60 -2.46 -6.10 -32.05
N SER A 61 -2.53 -6.14 -30.71
CA SER A 61 -3.84 -6.17 -30.01
C SER A 61 -4.64 -4.89 -30.21
N LYS A 62 -3.97 -3.74 -30.25
CA LYS A 62 -4.58 -2.44 -30.52
C LYS A 62 -5.13 -2.34 -31.94
N GLU A 63 -4.37 -2.83 -32.92
CA GLU A 63 -4.82 -2.92 -34.32
C GLU A 63 -6.06 -3.79 -34.44
N ASN A 64 -6.07 -4.98 -33.83
CA ASN A 64 -7.24 -5.86 -33.79
C ASN A 64 -8.45 -5.18 -33.14
N MET A 65 -8.22 -4.42 -32.06
CA MET A 65 -9.27 -3.66 -31.38
C MET A 65 -9.88 -2.59 -32.30
N TYR A 66 -9.03 -1.78 -32.97
CA TYR A 66 -9.53 -0.75 -33.89
C TYR A 66 -10.20 -1.34 -35.13
N HIS A 67 -9.69 -2.47 -35.65
CA HIS A 67 -10.35 -3.17 -36.74
C HIS A 67 -11.76 -3.67 -36.33
N ALA A 68 -11.88 -4.29 -35.17
CA ALA A 68 -13.17 -4.73 -34.64
C ALA A 68 -14.13 -3.56 -34.41
N MET A 69 -13.63 -2.44 -33.90
CA MET A 69 -14.40 -1.22 -33.68
C MET A 69 -14.85 -0.60 -35.04
N GLY A 70 -13.95 -0.57 -36.05
CA GLY A 70 -14.27 -0.09 -37.38
C GLY A 70 -15.37 -0.91 -38.07
N VAL A 71 -15.27 -2.25 -37.98
CA VAL A 71 -16.30 -3.16 -38.52
C VAL A 71 -17.64 -2.95 -37.79
N TYR A 72 -17.63 -2.81 -36.46
CA TYR A 72 -18.84 -2.52 -35.69
C TYR A 72 -19.49 -1.21 -36.12
N THR A 73 -18.72 -0.12 -36.19
CA THR A 73 -19.23 1.21 -36.56
C THR A 73 -19.74 1.23 -38.01
N ALA A 74 -19.02 0.58 -38.92
CA ALA A 74 -19.45 0.49 -40.32
C ALA A 74 -20.74 -0.31 -40.48
N THR A 75 -20.86 -1.46 -39.77
CA THR A 75 -22.09 -2.28 -39.80
C THR A 75 -23.27 -1.53 -39.19
N TYR A 76 -23.06 -0.82 -38.09
CA TYR A 76 -24.10 0.00 -37.47
C TYR A 76 -24.57 1.11 -38.41
N GLY A 77 -23.63 1.86 -39.02
CA GLY A 77 -23.94 2.93 -39.96
C GLY A 77 -24.71 2.42 -41.21
N LEU A 78 -24.31 1.24 -41.72
CA LEU A 78 -24.97 0.61 -42.86
C LEU A 78 -26.40 0.17 -42.50
N LEU A 79 -26.60 -0.48 -41.38
CA LEU A 79 -27.93 -0.90 -40.91
C LEU A 79 -28.85 0.30 -40.68
N SER A 80 -28.36 1.35 -40.05
CA SER A 80 -29.10 2.60 -39.83
C SER A 80 -29.47 3.29 -41.14
N GLY A 81 -28.50 3.35 -42.09
CA GLY A 81 -28.74 3.91 -43.42
C GLY A 81 -29.77 3.13 -44.23
N VAL A 82 -29.69 1.80 -44.19
CA VAL A 82 -30.68 0.93 -44.86
C VAL A 82 -32.07 1.12 -44.26
N LEU A 83 -32.20 1.21 -42.93
CA LEU A 83 -33.46 1.47 -42.25
C LEU A 83 -34.05 2.80 -42.74
N TYR A 84 -33.22 3.85 -42.81
CA TYR A 84 -33.65 5.15 -43.27
C TYR A 84 -34.16 5.13 -44.73
N VAL A 85 -33.40 4.46 -45.62
CA VAL A 85 -33.79 4.28 -47.02
C VAL A 85 -35.11 3.52 -47.16
N ILE A 86 -35.32 2.44 -46.38
CA ILE A 86 -36.56 1.68 -46.38
C ILE A 86 -37.73 2.59 -45.98
N VAL A 87 -37.59 3.40 -44.93
CA VAL A 87 -38.66 4.31 -44.49
C VAL A 87 -39.00 5.36 -45.55
N VAL A 88 -37.96 5.91 -46.21
CA VAL A 88 -38.20 6.91 -47.31
C VAL A 88 -38.87 6.26 -48.50
N LEU A 89 -38.43 5.08 -48.94
CA LEU A 89 -38.99 4.39 -50.10
C LEU A 89 -40.43 3.90 -49.84
N LEU A 90 -40.67 3.20 -48.69
CA LEU A 90 -42.01 2.74 -48.33
C LEU A 90 -42.97 3.91 -48.03
N GLY A 91 -42.50 4.92 -47.30
CA GLY A 91 -43.27 6.14 -47.02
C GLY A 91 -43.64 6.88 -48.30
N GLY A 92 -42.69 7.08 -49.22
CA GLY A 92 -42.93 7.69 -50.54
C GLY A 92 -43.93 6.92 -51.39
N TRP A 93 -43.83 5.57 -51.37
CA TRP A 93 -44.80 4.72 -52.06
C TRP A 93 -46.22 4.82 -51.48
N LEU A 94 -46.37 4.85 -50.15
CA LEU A 94 -47.66 5.03 -49.48
C LEU A 94 -48.26 6.42 -49.71
N VAL A 95 -47.41 7.45 -49.77
CA VAL A 95 -47.86 8.81 -50.15
C VAL A 95 -48.35 8.84 -51.60
N ALA A 96 -47.65 8.19 -52.53
CA ALA A 96 -48.08 8.07 -53.90
C ALA A 96 -49.39 7.34 -54.08
N GLN A 97 -49.74 6.41 -53.19
CA GLN A 97 -51.06 5.73 -53.14
C GLN A 97 -52.16 6.53 -52.42
N GLY A 98 -51.81 7.70 -51.85
CA GLY A 98 -52.79 8.51 -51.13
C GLY A 98 -53.14 7.99 -49.71
N GLN A 99 -52.35 7.02 -49.23
CA GLN A 99 -52.57 6.42 -47.90
C GLN A 99 -51.87 7.19 -46.77
N LEU A 100 -50.87 8.02 -47.11
CA LEU A 100 -50.13 8.88 -46.17
C LEU A 100 -49.95 10.28 -46.76
N GLN A 101 -49.82 11.29 -45.90
CA GLN A 101 -49.42 12.63 -46.31
C GLN A 101 -47.91 12.79 -46.33
N ALA A 102 -47.39 13.69 -47.15
CA ALA A 102 -45.94 13.97 -47.19
C ALA A 102 -45.39 14.43 -45.81
N VAL A 103 -46.21 15.08 -45.01
CA VAL A 103 -45.88 15.51 -43.64
C VAL A 103 -45.69 14.29 -42.71
N ASP A 104 -46.49 13.24 -42.88
CA ASP A 104 -46.35 12.01 -42.07
C ASP A 104 -45.01 11.32 -42.34
N MET A 105 -44.56 11.28 -43.62
CA MET A 105 -43.27 10.72 -43.98
C MET A 105 -42.11 11.50 -43.35
N ALA A 106 -42.16 12.83 -43.35
CA ALA A 106 -41.14 13.65 -42.67
C ALA A 106 -41.14 13.43 -41.15
N THR A 107 -42.34 13.27 -40.58
CA THR A 107 -42.50 12.98 -39.13
C THR A 107 -41.93 11.62 -38.76
N PHE A 108 -42.15 10.56 -39.57
CA PHE A 108 -41.54 9.24 -39.35
C PHE A 108 -40.03 9.26 -39.48
N ALA A 109 -39.46 9.98 -40.46
CA ALA A 109 -38.01 10.13 -40.55
C ALA A 109 -37.39 10.81 -39.32
N LEU A 110 -38.08 11.80 -38.77
CA LEU A 110 -37.68 12.52 -37.56
C LEU A 110 -37.78 11.62 -36.33
N TYR A 111 -38.83 10.79 -36.21
CA TYR A 111 -38.99 9.84 -35.14
C TYR A 111 -37.93 8.75 -35.12
N ILE A 112 -37.42 8.28 -36.25
CA ILE A 112 -36.32 7.32 -36.30
C ILE A 112 -35.10 7.91 -35.60
N SER A 113 -34.71 9.15 -35.94
CA SER A 113 -33.56 9.81 -35.30
C SER A 113 -33.80 10.04 -33.79
N LEU A 114 -35.00 10.51 -33.42
CA LEU A 114 -35.38 10.75 -32.04
C LEU A 114 -35.43 9.46 -31.20
N PHE A 115 -35.64 8.29 -31.81
CA PHE A 115 -35.71 7.00 -31.11
C PHE A 115 -34.35 6.29 -31.06
N CYS A 116 -33.57 6.36 -32.15
CA CYS A 116 -32.26 5.68 -32.20
C CYS A 116 -31.23 6.30 -31.24
N THR A 117 -31.17 7.63 -31.10
CA THR A 117 -30.20 8.32 -30.24
C THR A 117 -30.36 7.96 -28.74
N PRO A 118 -31.56 7.97 -28.13
CA PRO A 118 -31.74 7.52 -26.75
C PRO A 118 -31.38 6.05 -26.56
N LEU A 119 -31.64 5.16 -27.52
CA LEU A 119 -31.26 3.76 -27.43
C LEU A 119 -29.75 3.59 -27.36
N GLU A 120 -28.99 4.30 -28.20
CA GLU A 120 -27.53 4.33 -28.10
C GLU A 120 -27.05 4.84 -26.75
N THR A 121 -27.66 5.91 -26.26
CA THR A 121 -27.33 6.48 -24.95
C THR A 121 -27.60 5.47 -23.83
N LEU A 122 -28.72 4.73 -23.87
CA LEU A 122 -29.05 3.67 -22.91
C LEU A 122 -28.01 2.53 -22.93
N VAL A 123 -27.61 2.07 -24.13
CA VAL A 123 -26.58 1.02 -24.28
C VAL A 123 -25.24 1.46 -23.67
N ASN A 124 -24.80 2.68 -23.98
CA ASN A 124 -23.56 3.25 -23.45
C ASN A 124 -23.65 3.49 -21.94
N SER A 125 -24.81 3.94 -21.45
CA SER A 125 -25.06 4.14 -20.00
C SER A 125 -25.03 2.84 -19.23
N ALA A 126 -25.49 1.73 -19.80
CA ALA A 126 -25.45 0.42 -19.17
C ALA A 126 -23.98 -0.05 -18.90
N GLU A 127 -23.06 0.22 -19.82
CA GLU A 127 -21.65 -0.08 -19.62
C GLU A 127 -21.03 0.80 -18.52
N MET A 128 -21.35 2.10 -18.53
CA MET A 128 -20.89 3.04 -17.50
C MET A 128 -21.42 2.67 -16.12
N TYR A 129 -22.68 2.26 -16.04
CA TYR A 129 -23.32 1.78 -14.80
C TYR A 129 -22.62 0.53 -14.24
N GLN A 130 -22.30 -0.46 -15.09
CA GLN A 130 -21.57 -1.66 -14.65
C GLN A 130 -20.17 -1.31 -14.13
N LYS A 131 -19.46 -0.39 -14.76
CA LYS A 131 -18.15 0.09 -14.29
C LYS A 131 -18.27 0.82 -12.96
N ALA A 132 -19.29 1.65 -12.79
CA ALA A 132 -19.56 2.37 -11.55
C ALA A 132 -19.87 1.42 -10.39
N ILE A 133 -20.74 0.41 -10.61
CA ILE A 133 -21.04 -0.62 -9.59
C ILE A 133 -19.79 -1.41 -9.23
N ALA A 134 -18.96 -1.81 -10.21
CA ALA A 134 -17.72 -2.55 -9.94
C ALA A 134 -16.72 -1.71 -9.11
N GLY A 135 -16.62 -0.41 -9.40
CA GLY A 135 -15.83 0.54 -8.61
C GLY A 135 -16.38 0.71 -7.19
N PHE A 136 -17.70 0.87 -7.06
CA PHE A 136 -18.36 0.99 -5.77
C PHE A 136 -18.19 -0.27 -4.91
N LYS A 137 -18.35 -1.47 -5.49
CA LYS A 137 -18.10 -2.74 -4.78
C LYS A 137 -16.68 -2.85 -4.24
N ARG A 138 -15.67 -2.47 -5.04
CA ARG A 138 -14.28 -2.46 -4.57
C ARG A 138 -14.04 -1.47 -3.43
N MET A 139 -14.66 -0.30 -3.50
CA MET A 139 -14.59 0.68 -2.43
C MET A 139 -15.28 0.15 -1.15
N ASP A 140 -16.47 -0.43 -1.30
CA ASP A 140 -17.23 -1.04 -0.20
C ASP A 140 -16.47 -2.20 0.43
N GLU A 141 -15.86 -3.07 -0.37
CA GLU A 141 -14.98 -4.17 0.09
C GLU A 141 -13.83 -3.65 0.96
N VAL A 142 -13.13 -2.60 0.51
CA VAL A 142 -12.04 -1.99 1.29
C VAL A 142 -12.56 -1.34 2.58
N LEU A 143 -13.70 -0.62 2.51
CA LEU A 143 -14.27 0.05 3.67
C LEU A 143 -14.90 -0.90 4.68
N SER A 144 -15.43 -2.04 4.21
CA SER A 144 -16.07 -3.06 5.04
C SER A 144 -15.09 -4.11 5.58
N THR A 145 -13.83 -4.11 5.09
CA THR A 145 -12.79 -5.01 5.62
C THR A 145 -12.50 -4.67 7.07
N ALA A 146 -12.89 -5.57 7.96
CA ALA A 146 -12.61 -5.40 9.38
C ALA A 146 -11.12 -5.64 9.64
N PRO A 147 -10.45 -4.80 10.46
CA PRO A 147 -9.09 -5.08 10.89
C PRO A 147 -9.03 -6.41 11.65
N ASP A 148 -8.01 -7.22 11.39
CA ASP A 148 -7.83 -8.52 12.06
C ASP A 148 -7.64 -8.35 13.56
N ILE A 149 -6.96 -7.28 13.98
CA ILE A 149 -6.72 -6.96 15.37
C ILE A 149 -7.57 -5.76 15.78
N GLN A 150 -8.50 -6.00 16.69
CA GLN A 150 -9.39 -4.99 17.24
C GLN A 150 -9.31 -4.98 18.77
N ASP A 151 -9.65 -3.84 19.36
CA ASP A 151 -9.78 -3.76 20.81
C ASP A 151 -11.01 -4.56 21.26
N LYS A 152 -10.85 -5.34 22.32
CA LYS A 152 -11.99 -6.08 22.90
C LYS A 152 -13.06 -5.12 23.43
N PRO A 153 -14.33 -5.47 23.40
CA PRO A 153 -15.35 -4.72 24.10
C PRO A 153 -14.99 -4.58 25.59
N GLY A 154 -14.86 -3.35 26.08
CA GLY A 154 -14.45 -3.07 27.45
C GLY A 154 -12.95 -3.03 27.69
N ALA A 155 -12.12 -3.04 26.65
CA ALA A 155 -10.67 -2.82 26.80
C ALA A 155 -10.39 -1.50 27.53
N THR A 156 -9.48 -1.53 28.49
CA THR A 156 -9.07 -0.37 29.30
C THR A 156 -7.74 0.18 28.82
N ASP A 157 -7.40 1.40 29.20
CA ASP A 157 -6.08 1.94 28.89
C ASP A 157 -4.99 1.28 29.74
N LEU A 158 -3.91 0.88 29.10
CA LEU A 158 -2.75 0.29 29.75
C LEU A 158 -2.14 1.26 30.76
N GLN A 159 -2.02 0.81 32.00
CA GLN A 159 -1.38 1.55 33.08
C GLN A 159 0.04 1.01 33.30
N VAL A 160 1.04 1.63 32.66
CA VAL A 160 2.44 1.24 32.88
C VAL A 160 2.95 1.89 34.14
N THR A 161 3.21 1.07 35.15
CA THR A 161 3.79 1.49 36.44
C THR A 161 5.31 1.33 36.44
N ALA A 162 5.77 0.11 36.29
CA ALA A 162 7.18 -0.28 36.34
C ALA A 162 7.76 -0.63 34.97
N GLY A 163 6.95 -1.20 34.08
CA GLY A 163 7.34 -1.60 32.73
C GLY A 163 7.94 -3.03 32.69
N ALA A 164 7.48 -3.93 33.55
CA ALA A 164 7.80 -5.37 33.42
C ALA A 164 7.11 -5.94 32.19
N VAL A 165 7.78 -6.85 31.47
CA VAL A 165 7.24 -7.50 30.29
C VAL A 165 7.38 -9.00 30.43
N ASP A 166 6.27 -9.73 30.33
CA ASP A 166 6.25 -11.19 30.47
C ASP A 166 5.58 -11.84 29.25
N TYR A 167 6.26 -12.82 28.64
CA TYR A 167 5.73 -13.76 27.66
C TYR A 167 5.55 -15.09 28.36
N HIS A 168 4.34 -15.63 28.32
CA HIS A 168 3.99 -16.88 28.98
C HIS A 168 3.45 -17.88 27.98
N ASP A 169 4.20 -18.94 27.75
CA ASP A 169 3.83 -20.06 26.89
C ASP A 169 3.37 -19.64 25.49
N VAL A 170 4.07 -18.66 24.90
CA VAL A 170 3.68 -18.01 23.65
C VAL A 170 3.98 -18.90 22.45
N CYS A 171 2.92 -19.18 21.65
CA CYS A 171 3.03 -19.80 20.34
C CYS A 171 2.51 -18.83 19.27
N PHE A 172 3.21 -18.77 18.13
CA PHE A 172 2.82 -17.92 17.01
C PHE A 172 3.28 -18.49 15.66
N ASN A 173 2.40 -18.37 14.66
CA ASN A 173 2.71 -18.59 13.26
C ASN A 173 2.02 -17.52 12.39
N TYR A 174 2.60 -17.21 11.22
CA TYR A 174 1.94 -16.33 10.25
C TYR A 174 0.93 -17.16 9.44
N GLU A 175 -0.32 -16.69 9.35
CA GLU A 175 -1.41 -17.41 8.66
C GLU A 175 -1.21 -17.49 7.14
N ASP A 176 -0.45 -16.55 6.54
CA ASP A 176 -0.30 -16.40 5.07
C ASP A 176 0.95 -17.04 4.48
N VAL A 177 1.67 -17.88 5.18
CA VAL A 177 2.75 -18.63 4.56
C VAL A 177 2.14 -19.84 3.85
N GLU A 178 1.59 -19.65 2.63
CA GLU A 178 1.46 -20.71 1.64
C GLU A 178 2.87 -21.27 1.35
N LEU A 179 3.35 -22.13 2.21
CA LEU A 179 4.46 -23.00 1.91
C LEU A 179 3.94 -23.95 0.83
N GLY A 180 4.54 -23.87 -0.39
CA GLY A 180 4.16 -24.68 -1.52
C GLY A 180 4.00 -26.15 -1.14
N GLU A 181 3.11 -26.84 -1.84
CA GLU A 181 2.78 -28.26 -1.68
C GLU A 181 4.03 -29.14 -1.50
N GLY A 182 4.39 -29.39 -0.27
CA GLY A 182 5.49 -30.29 0.12
C GLY A 182 5.52 -30.42 1.62
N ASP A 183 5.42 -31.66 2.11
CA ASP A 183 5.41 -32.15 3.49
C ASP A 183 6.46 -31.52 4.47
N ALA A 184 6.45 -30.23 4.66
CA ALA A 184 7.15 -29.60 5.75
C ALA A 184 6.17 -29.49 6.92
N GLU A 185 6.41 -30.23 8.01
CA GLU A 185 5.77 -30.03 9.31
C GLU A 185 5.76 -28.52 9.57
N GLU A 186 4.57 -27.92 9.68
CA GLU A 186 4.38 -26.50 10.03
C GLU A 186 4.96 -26.23 11.41
N ARG A 187 6.28 -25.96 11.47
CA ARG A 187 6.88 -25.55 12.72
C ARG A 187 6.48 -24.10 12.98
N PRO A 188 5.87 -23.83 14.14
CA PRO A 188 5.52 -22.45 14.49
C PRO A 188 6.79 -21.59 14.53
N VAL A 189 6.64 -20.31 14.13
CA VAL A 189 7.76 -19.34 14.17
C VAL A 189 8.22 -19.11 15.62
N ILE A 190 7.27 -19.17 16.56
CA ILE A 190 7.54 -19.13 18.00
C ILE A 190 6.78 -20.31 18.62
N ASP A 191 7.51 -21.13 19.40
CA ASP A 191 7.02 -22.36 20.02
C ASP A 191 7.23 -22.32 21.54
N HIS A 192 6.14 -22.31 22.29
CA HIS A 192 6.11 -22.36 23.75
C HIS A 192 7.13 -21.43 24.45
N MET A 193 7.29 -20.20 23.93
CA MET A 193 8.27 -19.24 24.44
C MET A 193 7.86 -18.65 25.79
N ASN A 194 8.78 -18.72 26.73
CA ASN A 194 8.68 -18.08 28.05
C ASN A 194 9.82 -17.08 28.20
N LEU A 195 9.50 -15.81 28.47
CA LEU A 195 10.48 -14.74 28.65
C LEU A 195 9.95 -13.73 29.65
N SER A 196 10.72 -13.44 30.70
CA SER A 196 10.38 -12.42 31.70
C SER A 196 11.46 -11.35 31.75
N ILE A 197 11.07 -10.09 31.59
CA ILE A 197 11.96 -8.94 31.56
C ILE A 197 11.57 -8.01 32.69
N LYS A 198 12.54 -7.80 33.63
CA LYS A 198 12.30 -6.96 34.80
C LYS A 198 12.24 -5.48 34.42
N PRO A 199 11.53 -4.65 35.21
CA PRO A 199 11.53 -3.22 35.04
C PRO A 199 12.93 -2.62 34.88
N GLY A 200 13.14 -1.79 33.84
CA GLY A 200 14.42 -1.15 33.57
C GLY A 200 15.55 -2.08 33.10
N GLN A 201 15.27 -3.36 32.89
CA GLN A 201 16.24 -4.32 32.37
C GLN A 201 16.40 -4.15 30.85
N THR A 202 17.64 -4.23 30.39
CA THR A 202 17.96 -4.37 28.96
C THR A 202 18.30 -5.81 28.66
N ILE A 203 17.64 -6.40 27.68
CA ILE A 203 17.93 -7.74 27.15
C ILE A 203 18.29 -7.68 25.68
N ALA A 204 19.10 -8.62 25.21
CA ALA A 204 19.41 -8.80 23.81
C ALA A 204 18.86 -10.15 23.32
N LEU A 205 18.05 -10.11 22.26
CA LEU A 205 17.62 -11.31 21.54
C LEU A 205 18.68 -11.65 20.50
N VAL A 206 19.32 -12.81 20.69
CA VAL A 206 20.38 -13.31 19.80
C VAL A 206 19.96 -14.64 19.19
N GLY A 207 20.45 -14.94 18.00
CA GLY A 207 20.15 -16.20 17.31
C GLY A 207 20.24 -16.07 15.78
N PRO A 208 20.08 -17.19 15.03
CA PRO A 208 20.18 -17.18 13.59
C PRO A 208 19.07 -16.32 12.94
N SER A 209 19.30 -15.93 11.69
CA SER A 209 18.25 -15.31 10.88
C SER A 209 17.06 -16.28 10.75
N GLY A 210 15.84 -15.76 10.81
CA GLY A 210 14.63 -16.60 10.82
C GLY A 210 14.27 -17.21 12.20
N GLY A 211 15.07 -16.99 13.26
CA GLY A 211 14.81 -17.52 14.61
C GLY A 211 13.71 -16.80 15.41
N GLY A 212 12.78 -16.08 14.77
CA GLY A 212 11.62 -15.47 15.44
C GLY A 212 11.90 -14.18 16.24
N LYS A 213 13.13 -13.64 16.22
CA LYS A 213 13.50 -12.44 17.03
C LYS A 213 12.64 -11.21 16.71
N SER A 214 12.54 -10.84 15.43
CA SER A 214 11.72 -9.70 14.99
C SER A 214 10.23 -9.98 15.20
N THR A 215 9.80 -11.23 15.05
CA THR A 215 8.42 -11.66 15.36
C THR A 215 8.11 -11.48 16.83
N THR A 216 9.00 -11.92 17.73
CA THR A 216 8.85 -11.72 19.18
C THR A 216 8.65 -10.24 19.53
N CYS A 217 9.46 -9.36 18.92
CA CYS A 217 9.33 -7.92 19.11
C CYS A 217 8.04 -7.33 18.51
N SER A 218 7.53 -7.91 17.42
CA SER A 218 6.30 -7.45 16.76
C SER A 218 5.02 -7.85 17.50
N LEU A 219 5.09 -8.90 18.31
CA LEU A 219 3.97 -9.35 19.16
C LEU A 219 3.71 -8.40 20.33
N LEU A 220 4.75 -7.77 20.91
CA LEU A 220 4.58 -6.90 22.08
C LEU A 220 3.71 -5.66 21.82
N PRO A 221 3.88 -4.89 20.70
CA PRO A 221 2.97 -3.80 20.35
C PRO A 221 1.65 -4.29 19.73
N ARG A 222 1.41 -5.60 19.77
CA ARG A 222 0.22 -6.25 19.22
C ARG A 222 0.01 -5.89 17.75
N PHE A 223 1.05 -6.11 16.91
CA PHE A 223 0.89 -6.09 15.46
C PHE A 223 0.29 -7.41 14.96
N TYR A 224 0.39 -8.46 15.76
CA TYR A 224 -0.22 -9.77 15.60
C TYR A 224 -0.71 -10.26 16.96
N ASP A 225 -1.77 -11.05 16.99
CA ASP A 225 -2.21 -11.75 18.19
C ASP A 225 -1.54 -13.13 18.27
N VAL A 226 -1.23 -13.59 19.48
CA VAL A 226 -0.62 -14.90 19.71
C VAL A 226 -1.64 -16.02 19.47
N ALA A 227 -1.18 -17.15 18.91
CA ALA A 227 -2.03 -18.32 18.69
C ALA A 227 -2.34 -19.04 20.02
N ALA A 228 -1.36 -19.09 20.93
CA ALA A 228 -1.51 -19.62 22.30
C ALA A 228 -0.62 -18.84 23.26
N GLY A 229 -0.92 -18.93 24.55
CA GLY A 229 -0.21 -18.21 25.60
C GLY A 229 -0.68 -16.77 25.77
N SER A 230 0.15 -15.95 26.43
CA SER A 230 -0.16 -14.55 26.70
C SER A 230 1.09 -13.69 26.76
N ILE A 231 0.94 -12.40 26.46
CA ILE A 231 1.96 -11.37 26.65
C ILE A 231 1.37 -10.31 27.56
N SER A 232 2.10 -9.93 28.62
CA SER A 232 1.62 -8.94 29.57
C SER A 232 2.65 -7.86 29.85
N ILE A 233 2.17 -6.68 30.20
CA ILE A 233 2.95 -5.53 30.69
C ILE A 233 2.44 -5.18 32.08
N ASP A 234 3.32 -5.22 33.08
CA ASP A 234 2.95 -5.03 34.48
C ASP A 234 1.75 -5.89 34.90
N GLY A 235 1.69 -7.15 34.43
CA GLY A 235 0.61 -8.11 34.70
C GLY A 235 -0.70 -7.88 33.92
N GLN A 236 -0.78 -6.87 33.05
CA GLN A 236 -1.93 -6.61 32.18
C GLN A 236 -1.71 -7.25 30.81
N ASP A 237 -2.59 -8.18 30.39
CA ASP A 237 -2.49 -8.81 29.08
C ASP A 237 -2.68 -7.75 27.96
N VAL A 238 -1.80 -7.77 26.95
CA VAL A 238 -1.85 -6.82 25.83
C VAL A 238 -3.14 -6.90 25.02
N ARG A 239 -3.89 -8.01 25.12
CA ARG A 239 -5.18 -8.20 24.47
C ARG A 239 -6.36 -7.56 25.20
N ASP A 240 -6.20 -7.21 26.47
CA ASP A 240 -7.25 -6.66 27.33
C ASP A 240 -7.15 -5.13 27.46
N VAL A 241 -6.13 -4.54 26.86
CA VAL A 241 -5.90 -3.09 26.84
C VAL A 241 -6.13 -2.50 25.44
N THR A 242 -6.38 -1.18 25.37
CA THR A 242 -6.53 -0.51 24.09
C THR A 242 -5.21 -0.48 23.33
N GLN A 243 -5.24 -0.77 22.03
CA GLN A 243 -4.04 -0.73 21.17
C GLN A 243 -3.36 0.65 21.22
N GLN A 244 -4.15 1.71 21.33
CA GLN A 244 -3.64 3.07 21.40
C GLN A 244 -2.78 3.30 22.67
N SER A 245 -3.26 2.88 23.83
CA SER A 245 -2.50 3.02 25.09
C SER A 245 -1.26 2.12 25.11
N LEU A 246 -1.40 0.89 24.63
CA LEU A 246 -0.31 -0.07 24.47
C LEU A 246 0.82 0.50 23.60
N ARG A 247 0.48 0.93 22.39
CA ARG A 247 1.46 1.48 21.44
C ARG A 247 2.05 2.81 21.89
N ARG A 248 1.33 3.61 22.69
CA ARG A 248 1.89 4.81 23.32
C ARG A 248 2.98 4.47 24.33
N ALA A 249 2.82 3.39 25.07
CA ALA A 249 3.77 2.96 26.11
C ALA A 249 5.07 2.35 25.54
N ILE A 250 5.07 1.91 24.28
CA ILE A 250 6.19 1.24 23.63
C ILE A 250 6.84 2.17 22.61
N GLY A 251 8.15 2.34 22.64
CA GLY A 251 8.97 2.98 21.61
C GLY A 251 9.63 1.93 20.73
N LEU A 252 9.54 2.11 19.42
CA LEU A 252 10.14 1.22 18.44
C LEU A 252 11.13 2.00 17.58
N VAL A 253 12.39 1.56 17.56
CA VAL A 253 13.41 2.02 16.60
C VAL A 253 13.69 0.86 15.67
N GLN A 254 13.31 1.01 14.39
CA GLN A 254 13.44 -0.03 13.37
C GLN A 254 14.77 0.10 12.63
N GLN A 255 15.25 -0.99 12.06
CA GLN A 255 16.42 -1.06 11.19
C GLN A 255 16.21 -0.18 9.95
N ASP A 256 15.11 -0.37 9.25
CA ASP A 256 14.72 0.45 8.10
C ASP A 256 13.87 1.63 8.56
N VAL A 257 14.53 2.79 8.72
CA VAL A 257 13.85 4.01 9.15
C VAL A 257 12.96 4.56 8.05
N TYR A 258 11.67 4.68 8.35
CA TYR A 258 10.73 5.38 7.50
C TYR A 258 10.53 6.82 7.96
N LEU A 259 10.83 7.78 7.08
CA LEU A 259 10.47 9.19 7.25
C LEU A 259 9.34 9.56 6.29
N PHE A 260 8.35 10.26 6.83
CA PHE A 260 7.26 10.81 6.03
C PHE A 260 7.75 11.98 5.18
N ASP A 261 7.13 12.17 4.03
CA ASP A 261 7.36 13.37 3.23
C ASP A 261 6.88 14.60 4.04
N GLY A 262 7.78 15.56 4.20
CA GLY A 262 7.60 16.70 5.08
C GLY A 262 8.93 17.22 5.62
N THR A 263 8.89 18.03 6.66
CA THR A 263 10.08 18.61 7.29
C THR A 263 10.72 17.69 8.33
N ILE A 264 11.96 17.99 8.72
CA ILE A 264 12.65 17.28 9.82
C ILE A 264 11.86 17.48 11.12
N GLY A 265 11.41 18.71 11.39
CA GLY A 265 10.63 19.06 12.59
C GLY A 265 9.31 18.26 12.66
N GLU A 266 8.55 18.17 11.56
CA GLU A 266 7.32 17.37 11.48
C GLU A 266 7.59 15.87 11.71
N ASN A 267 8.69 15.35 11.17
CA ASN A 267 9.08 13.97 11.38
C ASN A 267 9.43 13.66 12.84
N ILE A 268 10.07 14.58 13.57
CA ILE A 268 10.33 14.43 15.00
C ILE A 268 9.03 14.57 15.79
N ALA A 269 8.21 15.59 15.48
CA ALA A 269 6.92 15.86 16.11
C ALA A 269 5.91 14.70 16.00
N TYR A 270 6.12 13.80 15.04
CA TYR A 270 5.30 12.59 14.90
C TYR A 270 5.29 11.72 16.17
N GLY A 271 6.35 11.78 16.98
CA GLY A 271 6.42 11.09 18.28
C GLY A 271 5.44 11.61 19.32
N LYS A 272 5.09 12.92 19.27
CA LYS A 272 4.16 13.59 20.17
C LYS A 272 3.44 14.71 19.40
N PRO A 273 2.26 14.43 18.83
CA PRO A 273 1.47 15.45 18.13
C PRO A 273 1.19 16.65 19.05
N GLY A 274 1.45 17.85 18.54
CA GLY A 274 1.29 19.09 19.29
C GLY A 274 2.49 19.48 20.17
N ALA A 275 3.65 18.79 20.01
CA ALA A 275 4.88 19.18 20.68
C ALA A 275 5.33 20.60 20.29
N THR A 276 5.89 21.33 21.25
CA THR A 276 6.46 22.65 21.01
C THR A 276 7.80 22.56 20.28
N ALA A 277 8.23 23.64 19.63
CA ALA A 277 9.52 23.72 18.96
C ALA A 277 10.70 23.42 19.94
N GLU A 278 10.57 23.85 21.20
CA GLU A 278 11.57 23.59 22.24
C GLU A 278 11.65 22.11 22.63
N GLU A 279 10.51 21.42 22.73
CA GLU A 279 10.44 19.99 22.96
C GLU A 279 11.07 19.20 21.81
N ILE A 280 10.80 19.61 20.56
CA ILE A 280 11.37 19.00 19.34
C ILE A 280 12.89 19.19 19.34
N ALA A 281 13.39 20.40 19.59
CA ALA A 281 14.82 20.67 19.65
C ALA A 281 15.49 19.93 20.83
N GLY A 282 14.82 19.82 21.98
CA GLY A 282 15.28 19.03 23.11
C GLY A 282 15.45 17.54 22.76
N ALA A 283 14.50 16.98 22.03
CA ALA A 283 14.58 15.60 21.54
C ALA A 283 15.70 15.42 20.50
N ALA A 284 15.88 16.38 19.60
CA ALA A 284 16.93 16.36 18.59
C ALA A 284 18.34 16.43 19.22
N ARG A 285 18.53 17.26 20.25
CA ARG A 285 19.81 17.33 21.00
C ARG A 285 20.15 15.98 21.62
N ARG A 286 19.20 15.33 22.28
CA ARG A 286 19.40 14.00 22.89
C ARG A 286 19.69 12.91 21.86
N ALA A 287 19.20 13.08 20.65
CA ALA A 287 19.48 12.18 19.52
C ALA A 287 20.75 12.57 18.72
N ASN A 288 21.56 13.48 19.22
CA ASN A 288 22.79 13.96 18.56
C ASN A 288 22.58 14.41 17.10
N ILE A 289 21.40 15.02 16.77
CA ILE A 289 21.07 15.47 15.40
C ILE A 289 20.87 17.00 15.30
N ASP A 290 20.72 17.71 16.41
CA ASP A 290 20.40 19.13 16.48
C ASP A 290 21.43 19.99 15.76
N ALA A 291 22.72 19.79 16.04
CA ALA A 291 23.81 20.54 15.38
C ALA A 291 23.82 20.37 13.85
N PHE A 292 23.47 19.17 13.36
CA PHE A 292 23.30 18.95 11.92
C PHE A 292 22.09 19.74 11.40
N ILE A 293 20.94 19.69 12.09
CA ILE A 293 19.73 20.39 11.67
C ILE A 293 19.99 21.89 11.62
N GLU A 294 20.63 22.48 12.63
CA GLU A 294 20.98 23.89 12.68
C GLU A 294 21.98 24.32 11.59
N SER A 295 22.81 23.41 11.08
CA SER A 295 23.71 23.69 9.95
C SER A 295 22.99 23.80 8.60
N LEU A 296 21.73 23.34 8.52
CA LEU A 296 20.94 23.41 7.30
C LEU A 296 20.33 24.80 7.08
N PRO A 297 20.23 25.29 5.83
CA PRO A 297 19.69 26.62 5.54
C PRO A 297 18.27 26.87 6.08
N GLN A 298 17.46 25.83 6.20
CA GLN A 298 16.08 25.90 6.67
C GLN A 298 15.90 25.25 8.06
N GLY A 299 17.00 24.79 8.69
CA GLY A 299 16.93 24.16 10.02
C GLY A 299 15.89 23.05 10.09
N TYR A 300 15.01 23.11 11.08
CA TYR A 300 13.94 22.15 11.30
C TYR A 300 12.86 22.13 10.18
N ASP A 301 12.74 23.20 9.39
CA ASP A 301 11.82 23.28 8.25
C ASP A 301 12.40 22.66 6.97
N THR A 302 13.58 22.07 7.04
CA THR A 302 14.19 21.38 5.90
C THR A 302 13.37 20.15 5.52
N VAL A 303 12.95 20.08 4.25
CA VAL A 303 12.18 18.96 3.69
C VAL A 303 13.08 17.75 3.47
N VAL A 304 12.70 16.60 4.02
CA VAL A 304 13.48 15.35 3.96
C VAL A 304 13.35 14.60 2.62
N GLY A 305 12.31 14.91 1.82
CA GLY A 305 11.98 14.22 0.57
C GLY A 305 11.35 12.85 0.79
N GLU A 306 10.94 12.22 -0.30
CA GLU A 306 10.30 10.90 -0.25
C GLU A 306 11.17 9.89 0.50
N ARG A 307 10.60 9.27 1.56
CA ARG A 307 11.29 8.33 2.47
C ARG A 307 12.62 8.87 3.01
N GLY A 308 12.76 10.18 3.17
CA GLY A 308 13.98 10.80 3.67
C GLY A 308 15.16 10.72 2.69
N SER A 309 14.93 10.70 1.39
CA SER A 309 15.97 10.52 0.36
C SER A 309 17.10 11.55 0.39
N ARG A 310 16.88 12.69 1.07
CA ARG A 310 17.89 13.76 1.20
C ARG A 310 18.79 13.61 2.43
N LEU A 311 18.53 12.63 3.29
CA LEU A 311 19.31 12.37 4.50
C LEU A 311 20.14 11.10 4.36
N SER A 312 21.31 11.08 5.01
CA SER A 312 22.13 9.86 5.14
C SER A 312 21.43 8.84 6.06
N GLY A 313 21.86 7.57 6.03
CA GLY A 313 21.33 6.51 6.88
C GLY A 313 21.39 6.87 8.36
N GLY A 314 22.56 7.36 8.83
CA GLY A 314 22.73 7.77 10.23
C GLY A 314 21.91 9.00 10.62
N GLN A 315 21.69 9.94 9.68
CA GLN A 315 20.81 11.09 9.93
C GLN A 315 19.35 10.65 10.07
N LYS A 316 18.87 9.77 9.19
CA LYS A 316 17.51 9.19 9.30
C LYS A 316 17.32 8.48 10.64
N GLN A 317 18.31 7.67 11.04
CA GLN A 317 18.28 6.92 12.28
C GLN A 317 18.16 7.85 13.47
N ARG A 318 18.98 8.91 13.54
CA ARG A 318 18.93 9.90 14.64
C ARG A 318 17.61 10.69 14.65
N VAL A 319 17.01 11.00 13.50
CA VAL A 319 15.65 11.58 13.44
C VAL A 319 14.62 10.61 14.03
N ALA A 320 14.71 9.30 13.71
CA ALA A 320 13.83 8.29 14.30
C ALA A 320 14.04 8.15 15.81
N ILE A 321 15.28 8.20 16.29
CA ILE A 321 15.61 8.18 17.72
C ILE A 321 15.05 9.45 18.41
N ALA A 322 15.18 10.65 17.81
CA ALA A 322 14.58 11.87 18.31
C ALA A 322 13.04 11.76 18.44
N ARG A 323 12.39 11.12 17.48
CA ARG A 323 10.95 10.80 17.54
C ARG A 323 10.59 9.99 18.78
N VAL A 324 11.42 9.00 19.14
CA VAL A 324 11.21 8.15 20.30
C VAL A 324 11.55 8.88 21.61
N PHE A 325 12.58 9.73 21.63
CA PHE A 325 12.86 10.61 22.77
C PHE A 325 11.68 11.53 23.09
N LEU A 326 11.09 12.13 22.06
CA LEU A 326 9.92 13.00 22.20
C LEU A 326 8.69 12.26 22.73
N LYS A 327 8.48 11.02 22.29
CA LYS A 327 7.43 10.13 22.76
C LYS A 327 7.60 9.71 24.22
N ASN A 328 8.84 9.56 24.67
CA ASN A 328 9.26 9.20 26.03
C ASN A 328 8.57 7.93 26.60
N PRO A 329 8.64 6.79 25.91
CA PRO A 329 8.00 5.54 26.34
C PRO A 329 8.77 4.88 27.50
N LYS A 330 8.10 4.01 28.27
CA LYS A 330 8.74 3.21 29.33
C LYS A 330 9.38 1.93 28.82
N ILE A 331 8.91 1.41 27.70
CA ILE A 331 9.39 0.17 27.07
C ILE A 331 9.96 0.52 25.70
N LEU A 332 11.11 -0.06 25.37
CA LEU A 332 11.80 0.15 24.11
C LEU A 332 12.04 -1.16 23.38
N ILE A 333 11.88 -1.11 22.07
CA ILE A 333 12.31 -2.15 21.14
C ILE A 333 13.29 -1.52 20.17
N LEU A 334 14.51 -2.03 20.13
CA LEU A 334 15.58 -1.56 19.24
C LEU A 334 15.95 -2.69 18.28
N ASP A 335 15.63 -2.50 17.00
CA ASP A 335 15.91 -3.48 15.95
C ASP A 335 17.12 -3.02 15.14
N GLU A 336 18.27 -3.67 15.34
CA GLU A 336 19.55 -3.52 14.62
C GLU A 336 19.86 -2.09 14.11
N ALA A 337 19.85 -1.13 15.02
CA ALA A 337 19.90 0.29 14.68
C ALA A 337 21.25 0.79 14.07
N THR A 338 22.29 -0.06 13.89
CA THR A 338 23.63 0.38 13.48
C THR A 338 24.26 -0.33 12.27
N SER A 339 23.59 -1.33 11.69
CA SER A 339 24.22 -2.29 10.76
C SER A 339 24.69 -1.75 9.39
N ALA A 340 24.33 -0.50 9.03
CA ALA A 340 24.61 0.07 7.70
C ALA A 340 25.22 1.49 7.75
N LEU A 341 25.85 1.86 8.87
CA LEU A 341 26.37 3.22 9.09
C LEU A 341 27.89 3.28 8.94
N ASP A 342 28.40 4.45 8.61
CA ASP A 342 29.82 4.79 8.73
C ASP A 342 30.20 4.94 10.22
N ASN A 343 31.49 4.70 10.56
CA ASN A 343 31.96 4.63 11.94
C ASN A 343 31.60 5.85 12.81
N GLU A 344 31.68 7.07 12.26
CA GLU A 344 31.34 8.30 12.99
C GLU A 344 29.83 8.42 13.27
N SER A 345 29.01 8.07 12.28
CA SER A 345 27.56 8.03 12.44
C SER A 345 27.12 6.89 13.37
N GLU A 346 27.81 5.75 13.37
CA GLU A 346 27.54 4.61 14.21
C GLU A 346 27.75 4.96 15.69
N GLU A 347 28.86 5.62 16.03
CA GLU A 347 29.16 6.05 17.42
C GLU A 347 28.09 7.01 17.95
N ALA A 348 27.71 8.03 17.17
CA ALA A 348 26.69 8.99 17.56
C ALA A 348 25.29 8.36 17.72
N VAL A 349 24.94 7.37 16.89
CA VAL A 349 23.70 6.62 16.99
C VAL A 349 23.73 5.73 18.23
N GLN A 350 24.84 5.02 18.46
CA GLN A 350 25.02 4.14 19.62
C GLN A 350 24.87 4.92 20.94
N GLU A 351 25.56 6.06 21.06
CA GLU A 351 25.45 6.94 22.23
C GLU A 351 24.00 7.38 22.48
N SER A 352 23.29 7.77 21.41
CA SER A 352 21.89 8.19 21.51
C SER A 352 20.96 7.03 21.94
N LEU A 353 21.23 5.80 21.46
CA LEU A 353 20.47 4.61 21.85
C LEU A 353 20.74 4.22 23.30
N GLU A 354 21.99 4.32 23.79
CA GLU A 354 22.34 4.06 25.19
C GLU A 354 21.67 5.07 26.12
N GLU A 355 21.66 6.35 25.76
CA GLU A 355 20.92 7.37 26.51
C GLU A 355 19.42 7.07 26.50
N LEU A 356 18.87 6.70 25.35
CA LEU A 356 17.45 6.36 25.23
C LEU A 356 17.08 5.15 26.09
N ALA A 357 17.93 4.16 26.22
CA ALA A 357 17.69 2.93 26.99
C ALA A 357 17.75 3.17 28.51
N ARG A 358 18.43 4.20 29.01
CA ARG A 358 18.61 4.46 30.45
C ARG A 358 17.28 4.57 31.18
N GLY A 359 17.11 3.71 32.21
CA GLY A 359 15.91 3.70 33.06
C GLY A 359 14.65 3.17 32.39
N ARG A 360 14.76 2.50 31.23
CA ARG A 360 13.65 1.89 30.49
C ARG A 360 13.85 0.40 30.32
N THR A 361 12.76 -0.34 30.28
CA THR A 361 12.80 -1.75 29.90
C THR A 361 13.06 -1.83 28.38
N THR A 362 14.18 -2.48 28.01
CA THR A 362 14.65 -2.42 26.63
C THR A 362 14.88 -3.81 26.04
N ILE A 363 14.35 -4.08 24.87
CA ILE A 363 14.57 -5.29 24.09
C ILE A 363 15.39 -4.89 22.86
N ILE A 364 16.56 -5.49 22.69
CA ILE A 364 17.46 -5.24 21.56
C ILE A 364 17.49 -6.49 20.69
N ILE A 365 17.26 -6.36 19.39
CA ILE A 365 17.53 -7.42 18.43
C ILE A 365 18.99 -7.25 17.97
N ALA A 366 19.84 -8.21 18.32
CA ALA A 366 21.23 -8.22 17.93
C ALA A 366 21.47 -9.22 16.81
N HIS A 367 22.16 -8.77 15.75
CA HIS A 367 22.55 -9.61 14.61
C HIS A 367 24.04 -9.97 14.61
N ARG A 368 24.83 -9.45 15.56
CA ARG A 368 26.28 -9.72 15.73
C ARG A 368 26.61 -10.09 17.16
#